data_add8202d69383c8f1b3b20c4c6b190c6
#
_entry.id   add8202d69383c8f1b3b20c4c6b190c6
#
_cell.length_a   1.000
_cell.length_b   1.000
_cell.length_c   1.000
_cell.angle_alpha   90.00
_cell.angle_beta   90.00
_cell.angle_gamma   90.00
#
_symmetry.space_group_name_H-M   'P 1'
#
loop_
_entity.id
_entity.type
_entity.pdbx_description
1 polymer ?
#
loop_
_entity_poly.entity_id
_entity_poly.type
_entity_poly.pdbx_seq_one_letter_code
_entity_poly.pdbx_strand_id
1 'polypeptide(L)'
;FYDEYEQPTLATYKNQDGKLDTRFGTLPSFAKKTKTGYCFSDMVFDCWNNEAVYASAFGGNISISPMGSIDCDECQKHYSAFEIDESLFDEPNQSDYHSYNCNALASPYLNRKIADIKCDSRHIHCLIRNCTDAFERPEIETYNYVIIDRESDTRETFDFPDQSPDERRVGYGLRRMNDGSVTPYYISKKDAGITVTTVGPIS
;
A
#
# COMPACT_ATOMS: atom_id res chain seq x y z
N PHE A 1 -16.20 10.42 -17.98
CA PHE A 1 -15.70 9.23 -17.24
C PHE A 1 -14.25 8.88 -17.60
N TYR A 2 -13.73 9.26 -18.76
CA TYR A 2 -12.41 8.84 -19.22
C TYR A 2 -11.26 9.76 -18.75
N ASP A 3 -11.53 10.98 -18.35
CA ASP A 3 -10.51 11.90 -17.82
C ASP A 3 -10.10 11.58 -16.35
N GLU A 4 -10.81 10.67 -15.68
CA GLU A 4 -10.55 10.30 -14.28
C GLU A 4 -9.25 9.51 -14.09
N TYR A 5 -8.75 8.85 -15.13
CA TYR A 5 -7.54 8.01 -15.03
C TYR A 5 -6.24 8.81 -14.91
N GLU A 6 -6.25 10.07 -15.28
CA GLU A 6 -5.11 10.97 -15.14
C GLU A 6 -5.17 11.80 -13.84
N GLN A 7 -6.30 11.75 -13.15
CA GLN A 7 -6.48 12.52 -11.91
C GLN A 7 -5.75 11.86 -10.73
N PRO A 8 -5.20 12.65 -9.82
CA PRO A 8 -4.71 12.14 -8.55
C PRO A 8 -5.82 11.42 -7.77
N THR A 9 -5.47 10.33 -7.12
CA THR A 9 -6.43 9.48 -6.38
C THR A 9 -6.66 9.92 -4.95
N LEU A 10 -5.75 10.71 -4.40
CA LEU A 10 -5.86 11.26 -3.05
C LEU A 10 -6.02 12.78 -3.13
N ALA A 11 -6.76 13.36 -2.19
CA ALA A 11 -7.01 14.78 -2.13
C ALA A 11 -7.01 15.31 -0.70
N THR A 12 -6.50 16.52 -0.54
CA THR A 12 -6.60 17.28 0.71
C THR A 12 -7.62 18.40 0.56
N TYR A 13 -8.20 18.83 1.68
CA TYR A 13 -9.15 19.92 1.74
C TYR A 13 -8.67 20.98 2.72
N LYS A 14 -8.95 22.24 2.42
CA LYS A 14 -8.74 23.33 3.39
C LYS A 14 -9.75 23.17 4.53
N ASN A 15 -9.23 23.27 5.76
CA ASN A 15 -10.05 23.09 6.97
C ASN A 15 -11.13 24.16 7.16
N GLN A 16 -11.01 25.35 6.55
CA GLN A 16 -11.87 26.49 6.83
C GLN A 16 -13.08 26.63 5.90
N ASP A 17 -12.98 26.17 4.68
CA ASP A 17 -14.02 26.36 3.66
C ASP A 17 -14.46 25.07 2.96
N GLY A 18 -13.87 23.94 3.30
CA GLY A 18 -14.20 22.64 2.69
C GLY A 18 -13.82 22.52 1.21
N LYS A 19 -13.09 23.52 0.68
CA LYS A 19 -12.66 23.47 -0.72
C LYS A 19 -11.47 22.55 -0.88
N LEU A 20 -11.46 21.87 -2.01
CA LEU A 20 -10.32 21.08 -2.45
C LEU A 20 -9.10 22.01 -2.59
N ASP A 21 -8.05 21.71 -1.86
CA ASP A 21 -6.80 22.48 -1.89
C ASP A 21 -5.80 21.84 -2.83
N THR A 22 -5.49 20.59 -2.62
CA THR A 22 -4.44 19.86 -3.32
C THR A 22 -4.91 18.46 -3.68
N ARG A 23 -4.50 17.97 -4.84
CA ARG A 23 -4.65 16.59 -5.29
C ARG A 23 -3.29 15.96 -5.46
N PHE A 24 -3.12 14.76 -4.97
CA PHE A 24 -1.87 14.02 -5.09
C PHE A 24 -2.11 12.51 -5.14
N GLY A 25 -1.07 11.77 -5.49
CA GLY A 25 -1.14 10.33 -5.69
C GLY A 25 -1.75 10.00 -7.06
N THR A 26 -1.12 9.09 -7.76
CA THR A 26 -1.56 8.63 -9.08
C THR A 26 -1.91 7.14 -9.03
N LEU A 27 -2.81 6.75 -9.91
CA LEU A 27 -3.08 5.34 -10.14
C LEU A 27 -1.83 4.65 -10.71
N PRO A 28 -1.63 3.35 -10.43
CA PRO A 28 -0.60 2.57 -11.09
C PRO A 28 -0.73 2.64 -12.61
N SER A 29 0.40 2.62 -13.32
CA SER A 29 0.43 2.66 -14.78
C SER A 29 -0.40 1.54 -15.42
N PHE A 30 -0.36 0.34 -14.86
CA PHE A 30 -1.19 -0.76 -15.34
C PHE A 30 -2.70 -0.49 -15.19
N ALA A 31 -3.13 0.18 -14.14
CA ALA A 31 -4.54 0.54 -13.94
C ALA A 31 -5.02 1.55 -14.99
N LYS A 32 -4.13 2.46 -15.40
CA LYS A 32 -4.38 3.38 -16.52
C LYS A 32 -4.47 2.62 -17.83
N LYS A 33 -3.52 1.74 -18.12
CA LYS A 33 -3.46 0.91 -19.33
C LYS A 33 -4.70 0.04 -19.48
N THR A 34 -5.11 -0.63 -18.41
CA THR A 34 -6.28 -1.52 -18.41
C THR A 34 -7.61 -0.79 -18.23
N LYS A 35 -7.59 0.52 -17.97
CA LYS A 35 -8.79 1.33 -17.68
C LYS A 35 -9.62 0.81 -16.50
N THR A 36 -8.94 0.20 -15.54
CA THR A 36 -9.54 -0.41 -14.32
C THR A 36 -9.21 0.38 -13.06
N GLY A 37 -9.00 1.69 -13.19
CA GLY A 37 -8.61 2.57 -12.08
C GLY A 37 -9.49 2.46 -10.85
N TYR A 38 -10.77 2.25 -11.01
CA TYR A 38 -11.71 2.08 -9.91
C TYR A 38 -11.48 0.80 -9.08
N CYS A 39 -10.83 -0.22 -9.65
CA CYS A 39 -10.46 -1.44 -8.93
C CYS A 39 -9.20 -1.26 -8.07
N PHE A 40 -8.38 -0.26 -8.40
CA PHE A 40 -7.04 -0.05 -7.83
C PHE A 40 -6.89 1.33 -7.19
N SER A 41 -8.01 1.93 -6.78
CA SER A 41 -8.03 3.29 -6.20
C SER A 41 -7.60 3.34 -4.73
N ASP A 42 -7.37 2.20 -4.09
CA ASP A 42 -6.90 2.17 -2.70
C ASP A 42 -5.54 2.84 -2.57
N MET A 43 -5.47 3.78 -1.62
CA MET A 43 -4.24 4.49 -1.26
C MET A 43 -3.90 4.23 0.20
N VAL A 44 -2.61 4.14 0.47
CA VAL A 44 -2.06 4.14 1.81
C VAL A 44 -1.20 5.37 2.00
N PHE A 45 -1.22 5.94 3.19
CA PHE A 45 -0.40 7.12 3.50
C PHE A 45 -0.05 7.23 4.98
N ASP A 46 0.99 7.98 5.26
CA ASP A 46 1.40 8.41 6.60
C ASP A 46 1.97 9.84 6.53
N CYS A 47 1.97 10.55 7.63
CA CYS A 47 2.59 11.86 7.77
C CYS A 47 3.56 11.85 8.95
N TRP A 48 4.79 12.31 8.70
CA TRP A 48 5.83 12.37 9.71
C TRP A 48 6.79 13.54 9.45
N ASN A 49 7.10 14.31 10.48
CA ASN A 49 8.05 15.44 10.40
C ASN A 49 7.82 16.38 9.21
N ASN A 50 6.57 16.75 8.96
CA ASN A 50 6.15 17.59 7.84
C ASN A 50 6.41 16.99 6.45
N GLU A 51 6.56 15.68 6.36
CA GLU A 51 6.57 14.92 5.12
C GLU A 51 5.31 14.04 5.03
N ALA A 52 4.80 13.86 3.82
CA ALA A 52 3.80 12.86 3.48
C ALA A 52 4.48 11.72 2.75
N VAL A 53 4.24 10.48 3.18
CA VAL A 53 4.56 9.28 2.42
C VAL A 53 3.26 8.64 1.97
N TYR A 54 3.16 8.29 0.71
CA TYR A 54 1.94 7.71 0.15
C TYR A 54 2.23 6.78 -1.02
N ALA A 55 1.32 5.86 -1.25
CA ALA A 55 1.39 4.92 -2.35
C ALA A 55 0.00 4.50 -2.80
N SER A 56 -0.16 4.15 -4.08
CA SER A 56 -1.25 3.27 -4.46
C SER A 56 -1.01 1.90 -3.85
N ALA A 57 -2.03 1.35 -3.19
CA ALA A 57 -1.89 0.09 -2.48
C ALA A 57 -1.38 -1.05 -3.39
N PHE A 58 -1.78 -1.04 -4.66
CA PHE A 58 -1.45 -2.10 -5.62
C PHE A 58 -0.24 -1.77 -6.51
N GLY A 59 0.24 -0.52 -6.50
CA GLY A 59 1.27 -0.07 -7.44
C GLY A 59 2.70 -0.43 -7.04
N GLY A 60 2.93 -0.73 -5.78
CA GLY A 60 4.30 -0.92 -5.27
C GLY A 60 5.14 0.36 -5.17
N ASN A 61 4.81 1.39 -5.95
CA ASN A 61 5.52 2.66 -5.99
C ASN A 61 5.08 3.57 -4.83
N ILE A 62 6.06 4.13 -4.17
CA ILE A 62 5.88 5.01 -3.01
C ILE A 62 6.43 6.39 -3.35
N SER A 63 5.70 7.43 -2.97
CA SER A 63 6.14 8.81 -3.07
C SER A 63 6.30 9.41 -1.68
N ILE A 64 7.36 10.21 -1.49
CA ILE A 64 7.54 11.07 -0.32
C ILE A 64 7.65 12.51 -0.81
N SER A 65 6.90 13.39 -0.16
CA SER A 65 6.90 14.82 -0.46
C SER A 65 6.77 15.64 0.82
N PRO A 66 7.41 16.83 0.90
CA PRO A 66 7.10 17.78 1.94
C PRO A 66 5.61 18.15 1.91
N MET A 67 4.97 18.27 3.07
CA MET A 67 3.53 18.58 3.17
C MET A 67 3.14 19.88 2.46
N GLY A 68 4.02 20.87 2.41
CA GLY A 68 3.78 22.13 1.71
C GLY A 68 3.99 22.10 0.19
N SER A 69 4.44 20.98 -0.35
CA SER A 69 4.79 20.81 -1.77
C SER A 69 4.34 19.44 -2.29
N ILE A 70 3.26 18.91 -1.73
CA ILE A 70 2.79 17.55 -2.02
C ILE A 70 2.30 17.37 -3.47
N ASP A 71 1.94 18.45 -4.13
CA ASP A 71 1.53 18.53 -5.54
C ASP A 71 2.69 18.87 -6.50
N CYS A 72 3.90 19.02 -5.97
CA CYS A 72 5.09 19.34 -6.77
C CYS A 72 5.83 18.04 -7.15
N ASP A 73 5.69 17.57 -8.36
CA ASP A 73 6.33 16.33 -8.83
C ASP A 73 7.86 16.35 -8.69
N GLU A 74 8.49 17.50 -8.93
CA GLU A 74 9.94 17.66 -8.79
C GLU A 74 10.43 17.60 -7.32
N CYS A 75 9.50 17.83 -6.38
CA CYS A 75 9.80 17.79 -4.94
C CYS A 75 9.65 16.37 -4.37
N GLN A 76 9.12 15.44 -5.16
CA GLN A 76 8.86 14.08 -4.73
C GLN A 76 10.09 13.20 -4.88
N LYS A 77 10.30 12.33 -3.91
CA LYS A 77 11.20 11.19 -4.02
C LYS A 77 10.38 9.93 -4.19
N HIS A 78 10.83 9.05 -5.07
CA HIS A 78 10.14 7.81 -5.39
C HIS A 78 10.95 6.60 -4.93
N TYR A 79 10.24 5.61 -4.42
CA TYR A 79 10.78 4.33 -3.96
C TYR A 79 9.85 3.20 -4.40
N SER A 80 10.32 1.96 -4.30
CA SER A 80 9.51 0.79 -4.63
C SER A 80 9.48 -0.21 -3.47
N ALA A 81 8.29 -0.59 -3.02
CA ALA A 81 8.11 -1.66 -2.04
C ALA A 81 8.21 -3.05 -2.69
N PHE A 82 7.75 -3.16 -3.93
CA PHE A 82 7.85 -4.35 -4.77
C PHE A 82 7.68 -3.96 -6.24
N GLU A 83 8.20 -4.79 -7.10
CA GLU A 83 8.07 -4.58 -8.55
C GLU A 83 6.83 -5.26 -9.11
N ILE A 84 6.28 -4.65 -10.14
CA ILE A 84 5.17 -5.18 -10.91
C ILE A 84 5.66 -5.37 -12.34
N ASP A 85 5.48 -6.56 -12.86
CA ASP A 85 5.73 -6.82 -14.29
C ASP A 85 4.55 -6.29 -15.11
N GLU A 86 4.69 -5.08 -15.60
CA GLU A 86 3.66 -4.41 -16.41
C GLU A 86 3.41 -5.08 -17.76
N SER A 87 4.31 -5.94 -18.22
CA SER A 87 4.14 -6.68 -19.48
C SER A 87 3.00 -7.70 -19.40
N LEU A 88 2.62 -8.06 -18.19
CA LEU A 88 1.54 -9.01 -17.95
C LEU A 88 0.15 -8.38 -18.11
N PHE A 89 0.05 -7.05 -18.20
CA PHE A 89 -1.23 -6.34 -18.36
C PHE A 89 -1.50 -6.02 -19.82
N ASP A 90 -2.46 -6.70 -20.41
CA ASP A 90 -2.95 -6.39 -21.75
C ASP A 90 -3.98 -5.27 -21.73
N GLU A 91 -4.06 -4.52 -22.83
CA GLU A 91 -5.19 -3.63 -23.05
C GLU A 91 -6.46 -4.48 -23.18
N PRO A 92 -7.52 -4.20 -22.42
CA PRO A 92 -8.73 -4.98 -22.49
C PRO A 92 -9.41 -4.78 -23.85
N ASN A 93 -9.95 -5.85 -24.42
CA ASN A 93 -10.80 -5.77 -25.59
C ASN A 93 -12.07 -4.96 -25.26
N GLN A 94 -12.67 -4.31 -26.26
CA GLN A 94 -13.89 -3.51 -26.05
C GLN A 94 -15.05 -4.30 -25.41
N SER A 95 -15.11 -5.61 -25.60
CA SER A 95 -16.10 -6.51 -25.00
C SER A 95 -15.94 -6.62 -23.48
N ASP A 96 -14.72 -6.42 -22.96
CA ASP A 96 -14.40 -6.61 -21.55
C ASP A 96 -14.82 -5.42 -20.69
N TYR A 97 -15.03 -4.25 -21.30
CA TYR A 97 -15.55 -3.06 -20.61
C TYR A 97 -16.95 -3.21 -20.06
N HIS A 98 -17.73 -4.18 -20.55
CA HIS A 98 -19.09 -4.42 -20.08
C HIS A 98 -19.16 -5.45 -18.96
N SER A 99 -18.12 -6.21 -18.75
CA SER A 99 -18.00 -7.10 -17.59
C SER A 99 -17.33 -6.32 -16.46
N TYR A 100 -18.07 -5.83 -15.49
CA TYR A 100 -17.58 -5.21 -14.25
C TYR A 100 -16.73 -6.18 -13.40
N ASN A 101 -15.95 -7.00 -14.03
CA ASN A 101 -15.20 -8.05 -13.37
C ASN A 101 -13.74 -7.59 -13.18
N CYS A 102 -13.53 -6.68 -12.21
CA CYS A 102 -12.18 -6.35 -11.72
C CYS A 102 -11.36 -7.61 -11.45
N ASN A 103 -12.03 -8.67 -11.11
CA ASN A 103 -11.46 -9.95 -10.75
C ASN A 103 -10.76 -10.65 -11.91
N ALA A 104 -11.37 -10.66 -13.08
CA ALA A 104 -10.80 -11.34 -14.24
C ALA A 104 -9.57 -10.59 -14.80
N LEU A 105 -9.58 -9.25 -14.72
CA LEU A 105 -8.50 -8.39 -15.20
C LEU A 105 -7.36 -8.24 -14.20
N ALA A 106 -7.62 -8.47 -12.92
CA ALA A 106 -6.73 -8.16 -11.83
C ALA A 106 -6.19 -9.39 -11.09
N SER A 107 -6.71 -10.56 -11.41
CA SER A 107 -6.45 -11.82 -10.68
C SER A 107 -4.97 -12.14 -10.41
N PRO A 108 -4.02 -11.96 -11.33
CA PRO A 108 -2.61 -12.23 -11.06
C PRO A 108 -1.95 -11.19 -10.15
N TYR A 109 -2.56 -10.01 -9.97
CA TYR A 109 -1.91 -8.80 -9.42
C TYR A 109 -2.54 -8.30 -8.13
N LEU A 110 -3.77 -8.68 -7.85
CA LEU A 110 -4.42 -8.46 -6.55
C LEU A 110 -3.78 -9.30 -5.44
N ASN A 111 -2.88 -10.19 -5.81
CA ASN A 111 -2.15 -11.04 -4.88
C ASN A 111 -1.23 -10.26 -3.95
N ARG A 112 -0.86 -9.04 -4.31
CA ARG A 112 0.09 -8.25 -3.56
C ARG A 112 -0.37 -6.81 -3.42
N LYS A 113 -0.43 -6.32 -2.18
CA LYS A 113 -0.71 -4.91 -1.93
C LYS A 113 -0.01 -4.37 -0.69
N ILE A 114 0.30 -3.08 -0.70
CA ILE A 114 0.71 -2.37 0.50
C ILE A 114 -0.54 -2.22 1.39
N ALA A 115 -0.52 -2.86 2.54
CA ALA A 115 -1.65 -2.84 3.49
C ALA A 115 -1.52 -1.69 4.50
N ASP A 116 -0.30 -1.28 4.82
CA ASP A 116 0.00 -0.14 5.68
C ASP A 116 1.38 0.43 5.33
N ILE A 117 1.57 1.72 5.55
CA ILE A 117 2.82 2.43 5.31
C ILE A 117 3.11 3.40 6.44
N LYS A 118 4.36 3.48 6.85
CA LYS A 118 4.87 4.48 7.81
C LYS A 118 6.24 4.94 7.36
N CYS A 119 6.65 6.14 7.78
CA CYS A 119 8.03 6.57 7.58
C CYS A 119 8.64 7.08 8.88
N ASP A 120 9.93 6.97 9.00
CA ASP A 120 10.74 7.68 9.98
C ASP A 120 11.80 8.55 9.29
N SER A 121 12.77 9.06 10.02
CA SER A 121 13.80 9.94 9.44
C SER A 121 14.68 9.25 8.41
N ARG A 122 14.82 7.94 8.48
CA ARG A 122 15.74 7.15 7.66
C ARG A 122 15.03 6.13 6.77
N HIS A 123 13.91 5.58 7.22
CA HIS A 123 13.30 4.44 6.55
C HIS A 123 11.85 4.71 6.15
N ILE A 124 11.43 3.98 5.13
CA ILE A 124 10.03 3.74 4.81
C ILE A 124 9.72 2.29 5.23
N HIS A 125 8.63 2.12 5.93
CA HIS A 125 8.16 0.86 6.45
C HIS A 125 6.86 0.50 5.74
N CYS A 126 6.84 -0.65 5.09
CA CYS A 126 5.66 -1.15 4.37
C CYS A 126 5.23 -2.49 4.92
N LEU A 127 3.95 -2.62 5.18
CA LEU A 127 3.32 -3.90 5.41
C LEU A 127 2.75 -4.39 4.08
N ILE A 128 3.28 -5.48 3.56
CA ILE A 128 2.82 -6.08 2.30
C ILE A 128 1.92 -7.27 2.61
N ARG A 129 0.69 -7.19 2.14
CA ARG A 129 -0.23 -8.33 2.14
C ARG A 129 -0.04 -9.12 0.86
N ASN A 130 0.15 -10.42 0.99
CA ASN A 130 0.14 -11.35 -0.12
C ASN A 130 -1.07 -12.28 0.03
N CYS A 131 -1.76 -12.51 -1.07
CA CYS A 131 -2.86 -13.44 -1.13
C CYS A 131 -2.57 -14.43 -2.26
N THR A 132 -2.43 -15.70 -1.93
CA THR A 132 -2.08 -16.72 -2.94
C THR A 132 -3.22 -17.01 -3.89
N ASP A 133 -4.44 -16.71 -3.47
CA ASP A 133 -5.64 -16.82 -4.29
C ASP A 133 -6.69 -15.84 -3.78
N ALA A 134 -6.71 -14.66 -4.36
CA ALA A 134 -7.58 -13.56 -3.90
C ALA A 134 -9.08 -13.92 -4.02
N PHE A 135 -9.43 -14.95 -4.80
CA PHE A 135 -10.81 -15.28 -5.14
C PHE A 135 -11.29 -16.61 -4.62
N GLU A 136 -10.44 -17.63 -4.62
CA GLU A 136 -10.87 -18.98 -4.24
C GLU A 136 -10.64 -19.29 -2.76
N ARG A 137 -9.60 -18.69 -2.15
CA ARG A 137 -9.24 -18.92 -0.74
C ARG A 137 -8.66 -17.66 -0.10
N PRO A 138 -9.47 -16.64 0.21
CA PRO A 138 -8.99 -15.45 0.92
C PRO A 138 -8.46 -15.78 2.32
N GLU A 139 -8.52 -17.02 2.74
CA GLU A 139 -8.11 -17.49 4.06
C GLU A 139 -6.59 -17.67 4.20
N ILE A 140 -5.84 -17.72 3.08
CA ILE A 140 -4.38 -17.86 3.11
C ILE A 140 -3.77 -16.51 2.77
N GLU A 141 -3.83 -15.60 3.73
CA GLU A 141 -3.12 -14.33 3.66
C GLU A 141 -1.79 -14.45 4.40
N THR A 142 -0.72 -14.10 3.72
CA THR A 142 0.59 -13.90 4.34
C THR A 142 0.97 -12.43 4.31
N TYR A 143 1.83 -12.03 5.22
CA TYR A 143 2.30 -10.67 5.31
C TYR A 143 3.82 -10.64 5.36
N ASN A 144 4.38 -9.67 4.65
CA ASN A 144 5.79 -9.33 4.74
C ASN A 144 5.94 -7.91 5.29
N TYR A 145 6.98 -7.70 6.05
CA TYR A 145 7.41 -6.39 6.48
C TYR A 145 8.61 -5.97 5.64
N VAL A 146 8.49 -4.85 4.94
CA VAL A 146 9.53 -4.31 4.07
C VAL A 146 10.03 -3.00 4.64
N ILE A 147 11.34 -2.87 4.78
CA ILE A 147 12.04 -1.66 5.19
C ILE A 147 12.84 -1.16 3.99
N ILE A 148 12.68 0.11 3.65
CA ILE A 148 13.42 0.77 2.57
C ILE A 148 14.26 1.88 3.21
N ASP A 149 15.58 1.83 3.06
CA ASP A 149 16.46 2.91 3.49
C ASP A 149 16.36 4.07 2.47
N ARG A 150 16.01 5.26 2.97
CA ARG A 150 15.71 6.45 2.15
C ARG A 150 16.94 7.08 1.51
N GLU A 151 18.13 6.77 2.00
CA GLU A 151 19.39 7.30 1.49
C GLU A 151 19.98 6.38 0.40
N SER A 152 20.02 5.08 0.66
CA SER A 152 20.63 4.10 -0.23
C SER A 152 19.65 3.45 -1.20
N ASP A 153 18.35 3.65 -1.00
CA ASP A 153 17.26 2.95 -1.71
C ASP A 153 17.35 1.41 -1.62
N THR A 154 18.05 0.92 -0.59
CA THR A 154 18.14 -0.51 -0.34
C THR A 154 16.89 -1.00 0.38
N ARG A 155 16.51 -2.23 0.09
CA ARG A 155 15.28 -2.84 0.59
C ARG A 155 15.58 -4.14 1.31
N GLU A 156 15.05 -4.27 2.52
CA GLU A 156 15.07 -5.50 3.31
C GLU A 156 13.63 -6.00 3.50
N THR A 157 13.45 -7.30 3.42
CA THR A 157 12.13 -7.95 3.55
C THR A 157 12.18 -9.01 4.65
N PHE A 158 11.21 -8.95 5.54
CA PHE A 158 11.05 -9.85 6.67
C PHE A 158 9.68 -10.53 6.62
N ASP A 159 9.66 -11.82 6.83
CA ASP A 159 8.41 -12.56 6.95
C ASP A 159 7.85 -12.41 8.37
N PHE A 160 6.53 -12.39 8.49
CA PHE A 160 5.91 -12.55 9.80
C PHE A 160 6.09 -13.99 10.27
N PRO A 161 6.23 -14.20 11.60
CA PRO A 161 6.31 -15.54 12.15
C PRO A 161 5.13 -16.40 11.71
N ASP A 162 5.35 -17.68 11.54
CA ASP A 162 4.27 -18.62 11.23
C ASP A 162 3.15 -18.57 12.29
N GLN A 163 1.94 -18.69 11.82
CA GLN A 163 0.78 -18.76 12.71
C GLN A 163 0.73 -20.13 13.36
N SER A 164 0.65 -20.16 14.70
CA SER A 164 0.46 -21.43 15.41
C SER A 164 -0.96 -21.98 15.18
N PRO A 165 -1.14 -23.32 15.22
CA PRO A 165 -2.45 -23.94 14.99
C PRO A 165 -3.57 -23.44 15.92
N ASP A 166 -3.20 -23.01 17.14
CA ASP A 166 -4.13 -22.56 18.17
C ASP A 166 -4.37 -21.04 18.12
N GLU A 167 -3.74 -20.34 17.18
CA GLU A 167 -3.80 -18.90 17.06
C GLU A 167 -4.58 -18.51 15.80
N ARG A 168 -5.54 -17.61 15.95
CA ARG A 168 -6.19 -16.96 14.81
C ARG A 168 -5.75 -15.51 14.74
N ARG A 169 -4.98 -15.15 13.72
CA ARG A 169 -4.65 -13.75 13.45
C ARG A 169 -5.82 -13.05 12.80
N VAL A 170 -6.16 -11.88 13.31
CA VAL A 170 -7.35 -11.12 12.90
C VAL A 170 -7.01 -9.71 12.40
N GLY A 171 -5.74 -9.32 12.47
CA GLY A 171 -5.28 -8.03 11.97
C GLY A 171 -3.77 -7.91 11.99
N TYR A 172 -3.27 -7.02 11.15
CA TYR A 172 -1.85 -6.69 11.02
C TYR A 172 -1.72 -5.18 10.82
N GLY A 173 -0.60 -4.60 11.20
CA GLY A 173 -0.35 -3.19 11.01
C GLY A 173 1.07 -2.76 11.37
N LEU A 174 1.34 -1.48 11.17
CA LEU A 174 2.55 -0.80 11.57
C LEU A 174 2.23 0.19 12.68
N ARG A 175 3.03 0.20 13.74
CA ARG A 175 2.87 1.12 14.86
C ARG A 175 4.09 2.01 15.00
N ARG A 176 3.87 3.31 15.10
CA ARG A 176 4.90 4.25 15.51
C ARG A 176 5.02 4.25 17.03
N MET A 177 6.23 4.07 17.50
CA MET A 177 6.57 4.10 18.92
C MET A 177 6.84 5.54 19.39
N ASN A 178 6.93 5.74 20.71
CA ASN A 178 7.16 7.07 21.29
C ASN A 178 8.53 7.69 20.92
N ASP A 179 9.50 6.86 20.60
CA ASP A 179 10.83 7.28 20.14
C ASP A 179 10.87 7.58 18.64
N GLY A 180 9.74 7.44 17.93
CA GLY A 180 9.59 7.66 16.50
C GLY A 180 9.88 6.42 15.65
N SER A 181 10.41 5.34 16.22
CA SER A 181 10.63 4.09 15.49
C SER A 181 9.32 3.45 15.06
N VAL A 182 9.37 2.64 14.02
CA VAL A 182 8.20 1.93 13.49
C VAL A 182 8.38 0.43 13.70
N THR A 183 7.35 -0.20 14.24
CA THR A 183 7.35 -1.64 14.54
C THR A 183 6.11 -2.30 13.95
N PRO A 184 6.27 -3.40 13.20
CA PRO A 184 5.14 -4.21 12.74
C PRO A 184 4.51 -4.97 13.92
N TYR A 185 3.22 -5.19 13.82
CA TYR A 185 2.47 -5.97 14.80
C TYR A 185 1.38 -6.80 14.13
N TYR A 186 0.93 -7.82 14.84
CA TYR A 186 -0.31 -8.51 14.51
C TYR A 186 -1.22 -8.63 15.73
N ILE A 187 -2.49 -8.78 15.45
CA ILE A 187 -3.53 -9.01 16.44
C ILE A 187 -3.96 -10.46 16.32
N SER A 188 -3.91 -11.19 17.40
CA SER A 188 -4.38 -12.57 17.45
C SER A 188 -5.49 -12.75 18.46
N LYS A 189 -6.34 -13.71 18.18
CA LYS A 189 -7.37 -14.20 19.07
C LYS A 189 -7.02 -15.62 19.49
N LYS A 190 -6.91 -15.83 20.78
CA LYS A 190 -6.74 -17.15 21.40
C LYS A 190 -7.76 -17.30 22.53
N ASP A 191 -8.56 -18.35 22.47
CA ASP A 191 -9.67 -18.58 23.40
C ASP A 191 -10.60 -17.35 23.53
N ALA A 192 -10.74 -16.77 24.71
CA ALA A 192 -11.55 -15.59 24.99
C ALA A 192 -10.75 -14.27 24.95
N GLY A 193 -9.46 -14.31 24.63
CA GLY A 193 -8.57 -13.15 24.71
C GLY A 193 -8.15 -12.62 23.34
N ILE A 194 -7.83 -11.31 23.31
CA ILE A 194 -7.18 -10.65 22.17
C ILE A 194 -5.78 -10.23 22.62
N THR A 195 -4.79 -10.57 21.81
CA THR A 195 -3.38 -10.22 22.07
C THR A 195 -2.83 -9.42 20.91
N VAL A 196 -2.08 -8.35 21.21
CA VAL A 196 -1.30 -7.60 20.23
C VAL A 196 0.16 -8.00 20.40
N THR A 197 0.75 -8.56 19.36
CA THR A 197 2.14 -9.00 19.36
C THR A 197 2.94 -8.13 18.39
N THR A 198 3.98 -7.47 18.90
CA THR A 198 4.95 -6.74 18.06
C THR A 198 5.98 -7.72 17.49
N VAL A 199 6.29 -7.55 16.23
CA VAL A 199 7.32 -8.34 15.54
C VAL A 199 8.57 -7.47 15.52
N GLY A 200 9.58 -7.86 16.29
CA GLY A 200 10.88 -7.20 16.25
C GLY A 200 11.62 -7.50 14.94
N PRO A 201 12.58 -6.67 14.52
CA PRO A 201 13.52 -7.11 13.50
C PRO A 201 14.15 -8.40 13.97
N ILE A 202 14.09 -9.43 13.14
CA ILE A 202 14.77 -10.69 13.41
C ILE A 202 16.26 -10.36 13.26
N SER A 203 16.93 -10.21 14.41
CA SER A 203 18.37 -9.98 14.50
C SER A 203 19.14 -11.23 14.10
#